data_876c577485f7753775e690e80c420dbe
#
_entry.id   876c577485f7753775e690e80c420dbe
#
_cell.length_a   1.000
_cell.length_b   1.000
_cell.length_c   1.000
_cell.angle_alpha   90.00
_cell.angle_beta   90.00
_cell.angle_gamma   90.00
#
_symmetry.space_group_name_H-M   'P 1'
#
loop_
_entity.id
_entity.type
_entity.pdbx_description
1 polymer ?
#
loop_
_entity_poly.entity_id
_entity_poly.type
_entity_poly.pdbx_seq_one_letter_code
_entity_poly.pdbx_strand_id
1 'polypeptide(L)'
;MAVRKKISAIKNPPKHLLGIQNLSVQEAKQILKEAKEFINLNRSDSKKLDTLRGKTQINLFFEPSTRTQSSFDLAGKRLGADVMTMNMSNSALKKGETLIDTAMTLNAMHPDLIVIRHQDSGAPNLLSQKVNCTVINAGDGRREHPTQALLD
;
A
#
# COMPACT_ATOMS: atom_id res chain seq x y z
N MET A 1 -9.64 5.00 -26.50
CA MET A 1 -10.69 4.74 -25.50
C MET A 1 -10.13 3.79 -24.45
N ALA A 2 -9.92 4.28 -23.22
CA ALA A 2 -9.41 3.43 -22.13
C ALA A 2 -10.52 2.46 -21.71
N VAL A 3 -10.22 1.16 -21.78
CA VAL A 3 -11.15 0.11 -21.36
C VAL A 3 -11.27 0.21 -19.83
N ARG A 4 -12.39 0.73 -19.34
CA ARG A 4 -12.78 0.60 -17.93
C ARG A 4 -13.11 -0.86 -17.66
N LYS A 5 -12.10 -1.68 -17.35
CA LYS A 5 -12.34 -2.99 -16.78
C LYS A 5 -12.94 -2.79 -15.40
N LYS A 6 -14.24 -3.08 -15.23
CA LYS A 6 -14.87 -3.19 -13.92
C LYS A 6 -14.24 -4.39 -13.21
N ILE A 7 -13.26 -4.11 -12.34
CA ILE A 7 -12.79 -5.07 -11.36
C ILE A 7 -13.97 -5.27 -10.41
N SER A 8 -14.38 -6.52 -10.17
CA SER A 8 -15.46 -6.80 -9.25
C SER A 8 -15.01 -6.42 -7.85
N ALA A 9 -15.55 -5.32 -7.31
CA ALA A 9 -15.17 -4.84 -6.00
C ALA A 9 -15.52 -5.88 -4.92
N ILE A 10 -14.59 -6.09 -3.99
CA ILE A 10 -14.85 -6.85 -2.76
C ILE A 10 -16.02 -6.17 -2.05
N LYS A 11 -17.07 -6.91 -1.72
CA LYS A 11 -18.17 -6.39 -0.90
C LYS A 11 -17.59 -6.05 0.49
N ASN A 12 -17.61 -4.77 0.87
CA ASN A 12 -17.11 -4.25 2.14
C ASN A 12 -15.62 -4.60 2.38
N PRO A 13 -14.68 -4.11 1.56
CA PRO A 13 -13.27 -4.34 1.80
C PRO A 13 -12.86 -3.73 3.14
N PRO A 14 -11.91 -4.34 3.87
CA PRO A 14 -11.38 -3.74 5.08
C PRO A 14 -10.80 -2.36 4.76
N LYS A 15 -10.99 -1.39 5.65
CA LYS A 15 -10.44 -0.02 5.47
C LYS A 15 -8.92 -0.04 5.33
N HIS A 16 -8.25 -0.94 6.04
CA HIS A 16 -6.79 -1.09 6.07
C HIS A 16 -6.40 -2.54 5.82
N LEU A 17 -5.23 -2.77 5.26
CA LEU A 17 -4.60 -4.09 5.12
C LEU A 17 -3.36 -4.14 6.03
N LEU A 18 -3.53 -4.47 7.29
CA LEU A 18 -2.48 -4.46 8.30
C LEU A 18 -1.84 -5.84 8.55
N GLY A 19 -2.58 -6.91 8.28
CA GLY A 19 -2.15 -8.30 8.42
C GLY A 19 -3.14 -9.23 7.76
N ILE A 20 -2.83 -10.53 7.73
CA ILE A 20 -3.71 -11.56 7.15
C ILE A 20 -4.77 -12.10 8.11
N GLN A 21 -4.56 -11.93 9.43
CA GLN A 21 -5.47 -12.49 10.46
C GLN A 21 -6.89 -11.93 10.37
N ASN A 22 -7.06 -10.72 9.86
CA ASN A 22 -8.37 -10.06 9.74
C ASN A 22 -9.01 -10.24 8.36
N LEU A 23 -8.34 -10.95 7.45
CA LEU A 23 -8.91 -11.31 6.15
C LEU A 23 -9.71 -12.59 6.27
N SER A 24 -10.95 -12.55 5.81
CA SER A 24 -11.71 -13.76 5.59
C SER A 24 -11.10 -14.58 4.45
N VAL A 25 -11.36 -15.89 4.44
CA VAL A 25 -10.96 -16.77 3.33
C VAL A 25 -11.50 -16.29 1.98
N GLN A 26 -12.70 -15.70 1.99
CA GLN A 26 -13.31 -15.17 0.77
C GLN A 26 -12.58 -13.93 0.25
N GLU A 27 -12.20 -13.00 1.12
CA GLU A 27 -11.42 -11.82 0.77
C GLU A 27 -10.04 -12.19 0.24
N ALA A 28 -9.33 -13.12 0.91
CA ALA A 28 -8.04 -13.63 0.43
C ALA A 28 -8.16 -14.25 -0.96
N LYS A 29 -9.15 -15.11 -1.19
CA LYS A 29 -9.41 -15.72 -2.50
C LYS A 29 -9.73 -14.68 -3.56
N GLN A 30 -10.48 -13.63 -3.22
CA GLN A 30 -10.82 -12.56 -4.16
C GLN A 30 -9.56 -11.77 -4.54
N ILE A 31 -8.71 -11.40 -3.58
CA ILE A 31 -7.44 -10.72 -3.84
C ILE A 31 -6.56 -11.56 -4.78
N LEU A 32 -6.42 -12.86 -4.51
CA LEU A 32 -5.63 -13.77 -5.35
C LEU A 32 -6.20 -13.92 -6.75
N LYS A 33 -7.54 -13.96 -6.89
CA LYS A 33 -8.21 -13.99 -8.21
C LYS A 33 -7.90 -12.74 -9.01
N GLU A 34 -8.02 -11.57 -8.41
CA GLU A 34 -7.70 -10.30 -9.05
C GLU A 34 -6.22 -10.19 -9.41
N ALA A 35 -5.32 -10.64 -8.53
CA ALA A 35 -3.90 -10.68 -8.82
C ALA A 35 -3.57 -11.47 -10.11
N LYS A 36 -4.27 -12.57 -10.38
CA LYS A 36 -4.11 -13.34 -11.63
C LYS A 36 -4.50 -12.53 -12.87
N GLU A 37 -5.53 -11.69 -12.78
CA GLU A 37 -5.93 -10.83 -13.90
C GLU A 37 -4.86 -9.77 -14.19
N PHE A 38 -4.20 -9.24 -13.16
CA PHE A 38 -3.09 -8.30 -13.32
C PHE A 38 -1.83 -8.91 -13.93
N ILE A 39 -1.61 -10.22 -13.82
CA ILE A 39 -0.52 -10.92 -14.54
C ILE A 39 -0.67 -10.71 -16.05
N ASN A 40 -1.88 -10.88 -16.57
CA ASN A 40 -2.16 -10.69 -18.00
C ASN A 40 -2.00 -9.23 -18.42
N LEU A 41 -2.48 -8.29 -17.59
CA LEU A 41 -2.27 -6.87 -17.84
C LEU A 41 -0.78 -6.52 -17.90
N ASN A 42 0.02 -7.05 -16.97
CA ASN A 42 1.45 -6.79 -16.90
C ASN A 42 2.25 -7.32 -18.10
N ARG A 43 1.69 -8.25 -18.86
CA ARG A 43 2.27 -8.82 -20.09
C ARG A 43 1.73 -8.17 -21.36
N SER A 44 0.73 -7.29 -21.27
CA SER A 44 0.15 -6.59 -22.42
C SER A 44 0.98 -5.36 -22.82
N ASP A 45 0.77 -4.85 -24.02
CA ASP A 45 1.45 -3.64 -24.52
C ASP A 45 1.05 -2.40 -23.72
N SER A 46 -0.22 -2.27 -23.33
CA SER A 46 -0.72 -1.21 -22.49
C SER A 46 -0.92 -1.72 -21.06
N LYS A 47 -0.05 -1.26 -20.15
CA LYS A 47 -0.01 -1.71 -18.74
C LYS A 47 -0.66 -0.71 -17.77
N LYS A 48 -1.29 0.35 -18.29
CA LYS A 48 -1.87 1.42 -17.48
C LYS A 48 -3.39 1.32 -17.42
N LEU A 49 -3.92 1.52 -16.21
CA LEU A 49 -5.35 1.64 -15.93
C LEU A 49 -5.63 3.01 -15.30
N ASP A 50 -6.89 3.44 -15.35
CA ASP A 50 -7.37 4.68 -14.72
C ASP A 50 -8.12 4.43 -13.40
N THR A 51 -7.93 3.25 -12.80
CA THR A 51 -8.67 2.82 -11.59
C THR A 51 -8.46 3.76 -10.41
N LEU A 52 -7.22 4.25 -10.23
CA LEU A 52 -6.83 5.17 -9.16
C LEU A 52 -6.50 6.58 -9.66
N ARG A 53 -7.02 6.96 -10.83
CA ARG A 53 -6.82 8.30 -11.37
C ARG A 53 -7.34 9.37 -10.40
N GLY A 54 -6.51 10.38 -10.11
CA GLY A 54 -6.81 11.42 -9.14
C GLY A 54 -6.70 11.00 -7.68
N LYS A 55 -6.18 9.78 -7.41
CA LYS A 55 -5.86 9.28 -6.07
C LYS A 55 -4.38 9.43 -5.78
N THR A 56 -4.05 9.77 -4.55
CA THR A 56 -2.68 9.93 -4.08
C THR A 56 -2.25 8.74 -3.23
N GLN A 57 -1.16 8.09 -3.64
CA GLN A 57 -0.51 7.01 -2.90
C GLN A 57 0.84 7.49 -2.37
N ILE A 58 1.05 7.35 -1.06
CA ILE A 58 2.35 7.61 -0.41
C ILE A 58 2.96 6.28 0.01
N ASN A 59 4.16 5.99 -0.48
CA ASN A 59 4.98 4.86 -0.04
C ASN A 59 5.98 5.37 1.00
N LEU A 60 5.80 4.97 2.26
CA LEU A 60 6.58 5.43 3.41
C LEU A 60 7.47 4.30 3.93
N PHE A 61 8.76 4.36 3.64
CA PHE A 61 9.71 3.31 3.97
C PHE A 61 10.74 3.76 5.00
N PHE A 62 10.67 3.21 6.21
CA PHE A 62 11.64 3.41 7.29
C PHE A 62 12.76 2.39 7.26
N GLU A 63 12.56 1.30 6.53
CA GLU A 63 13.51 0.22 6.34
C GLU A 63 13.76 -0.01 4.84
N PRO A 64 15.02 -0.17 4.40
CA PRO A 64 15.32 -0.42 2.99
C PRO A 64 14.68 -1.72 2.48
N SER A 65 13.97 -1.63 1.38
CA SER A 65 13.42 -2.80 0.69
C SER A 65 13.15 -2.49 -0.77
N THR A 66 14.15 -2.69 -1.61
CA THR A 66 14.09 -2.37 -3.04
C THR A 66 12.93 -3.07 -3.75
N ARG A 67 12.75 -4.37 -3.53
CA ARG A 67 11.69 -5.14 -4.18
C ARG A 67 10.30 -4.67 -3.78
N THR A 68 10.05 -4.55 -2.48
CA THR A 68 8.73 -4.14 -1.96
C THR A 68 8.40 -2.71 -2.37
N GLN A 69 9.35 -1.80 -2.22
CA GLN A 69 9.18 -0.41 -2.61
C GLN A 69 8.87 -0.28 -4.11
N SER A 70 9.67 -0.92 -4.96
CA SER A 70 9.48 -0.87 -6.41
C SER A 70 8.16 -1.50 -6.85
N SER A 71 7.72 -2.58 -6.21
CA SER A 71 6.45 -3.22 -6.55
C SER A 71 5.25 -2.34 -6.22
N PHE A 72 5.22 -1.67 -5.07
CA PHE A 72 4.14 -0.74 -4.72
C PHE A 72 4.18 0.54 -5.55
N ASP A 73 5.36 1.08 -5.84
CA ASP A 73 5.54 2.24 -6.71
C ASP A 73 4.99 1.95 -8.12
N LEU A 74 5.39 0.82 -8.69
CA LEU A 74 4.94 0.40 -10.00
C LEU A 74 3.44 0.09 -10.04
N ALA A 75 2.90 -0.58 -9.02
CA ALA A 75 1.48 -0.91 -8.93
C ALA A 75 0.61 0.35 -8.90
N GLY A 76 0.93 1.33 -8.06
CA GLY A 76 0.20 2.59 -8.00
C GLY A 76 0.22 3.34 -9.33
N LYS A 77 1.39 3.47 -9.95
CA LYS A 77 1.56 4.12 -11.25
C LYS A 77 0.80 3.42 -12.37
N ARG A 78 0.75 2.08 -12.37
CA ARG A 78 -0.02 1.30 -13.35
C ARG A 78 -1.53 1.44 -13.15
N LEU A 79 -1.97 1.64 -11.93
CA LEU A 79 -3.38 1.91 -11.61
C LEU A 79 -3.79 3.36 -11.84
N GLY A 80 -2.85 4.24 -12.20
CA GLY A 80 -3.10 5.65 -12.51
C GLY A 80 -3.06 6.59 -11.32
N ALA A 81 -2.56 6.14 -10.16
CA ALA A 81 -2.38 6.99 -8.99
C ALA A 81 -1.21 7.96 -9.15
N ASP A 82 -1.29 9.10 -8.46
CA ASP A 82 -0.14 9.95 -8.16
C ASP A 82 0.64 9.30 -7.02
N VAL A 83 1.86 8.82 -7.31
CA VAL A 83 2.67 8.05 -6.36
C VAL A 83 3.86 8.86 -5.89
N MET A 84 3.98 9.02 -4.57
CA MET A 84 5.12 9.62 -3.90
C MET A 84 5.80 8.57 -3.01
N THR A 85 7.10 8.34 -3.21
CA THR A 85 7.88 7.40 -2.39
C THR A 85 8.86 8.17 -1.50
N MET A 86 8.81 7.92 -0.19
CA MET A 86 9.63 8.55 0.84
C MET A 86 10.45 7.50 1.58
N ASN A 87 11.78 7.66 1.53
CA ASN A 87 12.71 6.84 2.29
C ASN A 87 13.15 7.60 3.56
N MET A 88 12.68 7.13 4.72
CA MET A 88 12.85 7.80 6.02
C MET A 88 14.07 7.30 6.80
N SER A 89 14.80 6.32 6.27
CA SER A 89 15.83 5.57 7.00
C SER A 89 16.99 6.40 7.55
N ASN A 90 17.23 7.63 7.09
CA ASN A 90 18.42 8.40 7.47
C ASN A 90 18.20 9.89 7.85
N SER A 91 17.05 10.50 7.62
CA SER A 91 16.90 11.95 7.84
C SER A 91 15.94 12.35 8.95
N ALA A 92 14.76 11.77 9.02
CA ALA A 92 13.75 12.16 10.01
C ALA A 92 14.07 11.64 11.41
N LEU A 93 14.54 10.38 11.54
CA LEU A 93 14.97 9.81 12.82
C LEU A 93 16.14 10.56 13.45
N LYS A 94 17.04 11.14 12.64
CA LYS A 94 18.15 11.98 13.13
C LYS A 94 17.71 13.34 13.65
N LYS A 95 16.49 13.79 13.30
CA LYS A 95 15.92 15.07 13.75
C LYS A 95 14.97 14.94 14.94
N GLY A 96 14.81 13.72 15.51
CA GLY A 96 13.90 13.48 16.63
C GLY A 96 12.42 13.47 16.26
N GLU A 97 12.08 13.38 14.97
CA GLU A 97 10.70 13.28 14.49
C GLU A 97 10.14 11.90 14.79
N THR A 98 8.96 11.87 15.42
CA THR A 98 8.26 10.60 15.72
C THR A 98 7.43 10.12 14.55
N LEU A 99 7.04 8.82 14.55
CA LEU A 99 6.09 8.28 13.57
C LEU A 99 4.76 9.05 13.60
N ILE A 100 4.34 9.53 14.79
CA ILE A 100 3.09 10.29 14.93
C ILE A 100 3.22 11.66 14.25
N ASP A 101 4.34 12.35 14.40
CA ASP A 101 4.60 13.64 13.74
C ASP A 101 4.58 13.47 12.22
N THR A 102 5.24 12.44 11.71
CA THR A 102 5.21 12.08 10.29
C THR A 102 3.78 11.76 9.83
N ALA A 103 3.01 10.98 10.63
CA ALA A 103 1.63 10.65 10.32
C ALA A 103 0.74 11.89 10.20
N MET A 104 0.87 12.85 11.13
CA MET A 104 0.09 14.09 11.12
C MET A 104 0.43 14.96 9.90
N THR A 105 1.71 15.06 9.57
CA THR A 105 2.18 15.79 8.38
C THR A 105 1.62 15.18 7.09
N LEU A 106 1.70 13.86 6.95
CA LEU A 106 1.18 13.16 5.77
C LEU A 106 -0.35 13.24 5.69
N ASN A 107 -1.04 13.13 6.84
CA ASN A 107 -2.50 13.24 6.88
C ASN A 107 -2.99 14.62 6.42
N ALA A 108 -2.24 15.68 6.70
CA ALA A 108 -2.54 17.03 6.23
C ALA A 108 -2.41 17.20 4.72
N MET A 109 -1.70 16.30 4.03
CA MET A 109 -1.62 16.26 2.55
C MET A 109 -2.82 15.55 1.91
N HIS A 110 -3.76 15.02 2.71
CA HIS A 110 -4.96 14.30 2.27
C HIS A 110 -4.69 13.15 1.27
N PRO A 111 -3.76 12.21 1.57
CA PRO A 111 -3.55 11.06 0.71
C PRO A 111 -4.77 10.12 0.77
N ASP A 112 -4.96 9.32 -0.28
CA ASP A 112 -5.98 8.25 -0.30
C ASP A 112 -5.44 6.93 0.24
N LEU A 113 -4.13 6.71 0.10
CA LEU A 113 -3.45 5.48 0.48
C LEU A 113 -2.05 5.77 1.01
N ILE A 114 -1.71 5.16 2.14
CA ILE A 114 -0.33 5.10 2.64
C ILE A 114 0.10 3.62 2.69
N VAL A 115 1.20 3.31 2.02
CA VAL A 115 1.90 2.03 2.12
C VAL A 115 3.08 2.24 3.06
N ILE A 116 3.14 1.54 4.18
CA ILE A 116 4.20 1.71 5.18
C ILE A 116 5.01 0.44 5.39
N ARG A 117 6.34 0.58 5.41
CA ARG A 117 7.29 -0.42 5.92
C ARG A 117 8.10 0.17 7.06
N HIS A 118 8.11 -0.53 8.20
CA HIS A 118 8.77 -0.06 9.43
C HIS A 118 9.51 -1.21 10.13
N GLN A 119 10.60 -0.90 10.82
CA GLN A 119 11.35 -1.88 11.60
C GLN A 119 10.63 -2.35 12.88
N ASP A 120 9.78 -1.48 13.45
CA ASP A 120 9.08 -1.78 14.68
C ASP A 120 7.71 -2.40 14.40
N SER A 121 7.46 -3.54 15.04
CA SER A 121 6.17 -4.23 14.96
C SER A 121 5.05 -3.37 15.55
N GLY A 122 3.94 -3.27 14.83
CA GLY A 122 2.78 -2.47 15.22
C GLY A 122 2.79 -1.01 14.71
N ALA A 123 3.88 -0.54 14.10
CA ALA A 123 3.93 0.80 13.53
C ALA A 123 2.84 1.08 12.48
N PRO A 124 2.54 0.17 11.53
CA PRO A 124 1.41 0.35 10.59
C PRO A 124 0.05 0.46 11.29
N ASN A 125 -0.14 -0.29 12.39
CA ASN A 125 -1.37 -0.22 13.16
C ASN A 125 -1.51 1.14 13.88
N LEU A 126 -0.43 1.64 14.48
CA LEU A 126 -0.40 2.97 15.08
C LEU A 126 -0.70 4.06 14.04
N LEU A 127 -0.06 3.99 12.88
CA LEU A 127 -0.30 4.93 11.77
C LEU A 127 -1.77 4.93 11.35
N SER A 128 -2.38 3.75 11.19
CA SER A 128 -3.77 3.61 10.75
C SER A 128 -4.78 4.28 11.67
N GLN A 129 -4.44 4.45 12.95
CA GLN A 129 -5.28 5.13 13.95
C GLN A 129 -5.11 6.67 13.90
N LYS A 130 -4.08 7.18 13.24
CA LYS A 130 -3.73 8.60 13.20
C LYS A 130 -4.01 9.28 11.86
N VAL A 131 -4.30 8.50 10.82
CA VAL A 131 -4.58 9.02 9.48
C VAL A 131 -6.00 8.68 9.03
N ASN A 132 -6.54 9.50 8.12
CA ASN A 132 -7.89 9.33 7.60
C ASN A 132 -7.97 8.40 6.37
N CYS A 133 -6.83 8.13 5.73
CA CYS A 133 -6.72 7.32 4.52
C CYS A 133 -6.56 5.82 4.81
N THR A 134 -6.59 5.02 3.76
CA THR A 134 -6.26 3.60 3.83
C THR A 134 -4.78 3.38 4.13
N VAL A 135 -4.45 2.39 4.96
CA VAL A 135 -3.08 1.97 5.25
C VAL A 135 -2.87 0.54 4.83
N ILE A 136 -1.78 0.30 4.08
CA ILE A 136 -1.28 -1.04 3.75
C ILE A 136 0.06 -1.27 4.44
N ASN A 137 0.17 -2.37 5.17
CA ASN A 137 1.40 -2.82 5.79
C ASN A 137 2.29 -3.52 4.73
N ALA A 138 3.46 -2.97 4.48
CA ALA A 138 4.48 -3.51 3.57
C ALA A 138 5.66 -4.17 4.32
N GLY A 139 5.43 -4.54 5.57
CA GLY A 139 6.37 -5.18 6.48
C GLY A 139 6.58 -4.38 7.76
N ASP A 140 6.36 -4.99 8.92
CA ASP A 140 6.57 -4.40 10.23
C ASP A 140 7.41 -5.30 11.14
N GLY A 141 8.68 -5.07 11.13
CA GLY A 141 9.62 -5.84 11.92
C GLY A 141 9.56 -7.34 11.61
N ARG A 142 9.23 -8.14 12.63
CA ARG A 142 9.12 -9.61 12.54
C ARG A 142 7.67 -10.11 12.51
N ARG A 143 6.69 -9.22 12.39
CA ARG A 143 5.30 -9.58 12.66
C ARG A 143 4.50 -9.87 11.39
N GLU A 144 4.28 -8.88 10.54
CA GLU A 144 3.32 -8.99 9.44
C GLU A 144 3.86 -8.40 8.12
N HIS A 145 3.57 -9.09 7.03
CA HIS A 145 3.74 -8.59 5.68
C HIS A 145 2.63 -9.19 4.81
N PRO A 146 1.40 -8.64 4.87
CA PRO A 146 0.22 -9.29 4.30
C PRO A 146 0.33 -9.60 2.81
N THR A 147 0.91 -8.70 2.02
CA THR A 147 1.08 -8.97 0.58
C THR A 147 2.10 -10.06 0.29
N GLN A 148 3.12 -10.23 1.11
CA GLN A 148 4.06 -11.35 0.99
C GLN A 148 3.39 -12.66 1.40
N ALA A 149 2.65 -12.68 2.50
CA ALA A 149 1.92 -13.86 2.96
C ALA A 149 0.87 -14.34 1.94
N LEU A 150 0.25 -13.42 1.18
CA LEU A 150 -0.68 -13.76 0.11
C LEU A 150 0.03 -14.25 -1.17
N LEU A 151 1.31 -13.93 -1.33
CA LEU A 151 2.11 -14.37 -2.48
C LEU A 151 2.62 -15.80 -2.30
N ASP A 152 2.98 -16.18 -1.08
CA ASP A 152 3.50 -17.51 -0.71
C ASP A 152 2.37 -18.55 -0.68
#